data_cacae1371a9cb32aaaf6921b0b2b8a87
#
_entry.id   cacae1371a9cb32aaaf6921b0b2b8a87
#
_cell.length_a   1.000
_cell.length_b   1.000
_cell.length_c   1.000
_cell.angle_alpha   90.00
_cell.angle_beta   90.00
_cell.angle_gamma   90.00
#
_symmetry.space_group_name_H-M   'P 1'
#
loop_
_entity.id
_entity.type
_entity.pdbx_description
1 polymer ?
#
loop_
_entity_poly.entity_id
_entity_poly.type
_entity_poly.pdbx_seq_one_letter_code
_entity_poly.pdbx_strand_id
1 'polypeptide(L)'
;MRLSNGIEHIDDLLGSRPIPRAGLTRAVAPACRCDRIKPLDPEAASSYSIPGSCRGDTRRVRLCNAAPAAAHQPLRGLMTSTAKLALLTLPPILAAFFGALAAAWRAPGPKTSSVIQHFTGGIVFAAAALELLPQDREHALFPVVVGFVLGLALMLAIHALSGAIETRFEAARLPVSLIIVTAIDLVVDGLVLGIAFSASDESGIILTVALTLEVLFLALSVSAALAAADIGRLLSIVVPVALAALLSVAAVAGNVAFAGLPANIYAALLGLGTVALLYLVTEELLVEAHEVPETPFATASFFIGFIVFLLIEGSVKAG
;
A
#
# COMPACT_ATOMS: atom_id res chain seq x y z
N MET A 1 6.30 13.41 49.68
CA MET A 1 5.39 12.41 50.30
C MET A 1 5.30 11.21 49.38
N ARG A 2 5.79 10.12 49.86
CA ARG A 2 5.73 8.71 49.47
C ARG A 2 4.74 8.30 48.38
N LEU A 3 5.27 7.76 47.27
CA LEU A 3 4.66 6.74 46.43
C LEU A 3 5.66 5.58 46.34
N SER A 4 5.57 4.69 47.28
CA SER A 4 6.16 3.35 47.27
C SER A 4 5.03 2.44 47.75
N ASN A 5 4.62 1.49 46.88
CA ASN A 5 4.04 0.18 47.11
C ASN A 5 3.07 -0.16 45.96
N GLY A 6 3.46 -1.09 45.10
CA GLY A 6 2.59 -1.58 44.05
C GLY A 6 3.29 -2.51 43.04
N ILE A 7 4.39 -3.18 43.41
CA ILE A 7 5.04 -4.18 42.52
C ILE A 7 5.34 -5.45 43.34
N GLU A 8 4.32 -6.06 43.91
CA GLU A 8 4.47 -7.36 44.61
C GLU A 8 3.37 -8.37 44.32
N HIS A 9 2.62 -8.23 43.20
CA HIS A 9 1.50 -9.16 42.95
C HIS A 9 1.45 -9.67 41.47
N ILE A 10 2.58 -9.77 40.77
CA ILE A 10 2.61 -10.32 39.40
C ILE A 10 3.18 -11.77 39.35
N ASP A 11 3.88 -12.22 40.39
CA ASP A 11 4.49 -13.56 40.40
C ASP A 11 3.54 -14.71 40.72
N ASP A 12 2.33 -14.45 41.19
CA ASP A 12 1.35 -15.49 41.56
C ASP A 12 0.42 -15.94 40.42
N LEU A 13 0.51 -15.41 39.23
CA LEU A 13 -0.33 -15.80 38.07
C LEU A 13 0.34 -16.70 37.04
N LEU A 14 1.61 -17.07 37.23
CA LEU A 14 2.30 -18.05 36.38
C LEU A 14 2.41 -19.41 37.07
N GLY A 15 1.26 -20.05 37.26
CA GLY A 15 1.15 -21.45 37.70
C GLY A 15 1.91 -22.38 36.76
N SER A 16 3.09 -22.79 37.19
CA SER A 16 3.96 -23.79 36.59
C SER A 16 3.27 -25.14 36.44
N ARG A 17 2.91 -25.53 35.22
CA ARG A 17 2.66 -26.94 34.87
C ARG A 17 3.89 -27.50 34.14
N PRO A 18 4.50 -28.59 34.58
CA PRO A 18 5.63 -29.22 33.89
C PRO A 18 5.14 -29.96 32.64
N ILE A 19 5.78 -29.65 31.50
CA ILE A 19 5.58 -30.36 30.23
C ILE A 19 6.41 -31.67 30.26
N PRO A 20 5.85 -32.85 29.99
CA PRO A 20 6.60 -34.10 29.91
C PRO A 20 7.52 -34.08 28.68
N ARG A 21 8.82 -34.29 28.90
CA ARG A 21 9.80 -34.55 27.85
C ARG A 21 9.57 -35.97 27.29
N ALA A 22 8.90 -36.06 26.13
CA ALA A 22 8.92 -37.27 25.32
C ALA A 22 10.15 -37.27 24.42
N GLY A 23 10.93 -38.32 24.51
CA GLY A 23 12.20 -38.48 23.82
C GLY A 23 12.05 -38.53 22.30
N LEU A 24 12.80 -37.69 21.61
CA LEU A 24 13.00 -37.73 20.16
C LEU A 24 14.12 -38.74 19.86
N THR A 25 13.76 -39.97 19.62
CA THR A 25 14.62 -40.93 18.88
C THR A 25 14.55 -40.56 17.39
N ARG A 26 15.67 -40.10 16.86
CA ARG A 26 15.89 -39.88 15.42
C ARG A 26 15.76 -41.23 14.67
N ALA A 27 14.64 -41.45 13.99
CA ALA A 27 14.54 -42.46 12.95
C ALA A 27 15.00 -41.82 11.63
N VAL A 28 16.17 -42.23 11.16
CA VAL A 28 16.68 -41.91 9.83
C VAL A 28 15.82 -42.66 8.81
N ALA A 29 15.04 -41.99 8.04
CA ALA A 29 14.29 -42.54 6.91
C ALA A 29 15.23 -42.73 5.71
N PRO A 30 15.16 -43.88 4.98
CA PRO A 30 15.99 -44.11 3.81
C PRO A 30 15.58 -43.19 2.66
N ALA A 31 16.58 -42.56 2.03
CA ALA A 31 16.43 -41.73 0.85
C ALA A 31 15.90 -42.58 -0.33
N CYS A 32 14.72 -42.22 -0.83
CA CYS A 32 14.25 -42.71 -2.12
C CYS A 32 15.06 -42.02 -3.22
N ARG A 33 15.93 -42.79 -3.88
CA ARG A 33 16.69 -42.36 -5.06
C ARG A 33 15.78 -42.47 -6.28
N CYS A 34 15.37 -41.35 -6.85
CA CYS A 34 14.73 -41.30 -8.17
C CYS A 34 15.82 -41.41 -9.23
N ASP A 35 15.96 -42.59 -9.82
CA ASP A 35 16.77 -42.77 -11.01
C ASP A 35 16.06 -42.18 -12.25
N ARG A 36 16.87 -41.59 -13.08
CA ARG A 36 16.62 -40.88 -14.33
C ARG A 36 15.48 -41.46 -15.18
N ILE A 37 14.38 -40.72 -15.32
CA ILE A 37 13.36 -41.02 -16.34
C ILE A 37 13.78 -40.31 -17.64
N LYS A 38 14.00 -41.07 -18.72
CA LYS A 38 14.14 -40.52 -20.08
C LYS A 38 12.83 -39.93 -20.55
N PRO A 39 12.86 -38.86 -21.35
CA PRO A 39 11.64 -38.29 -21.96
C PRO A 39 11.04 -39.32 -22.93
N LEU A 40 9.76 -39.61 -22.75
CA LEU A 40 8.95 -40.44 -23.65
C LEU A 40 8.17 -39.55 -24.63
N ASP A 41 8.13 -39.99 -25.89
CA ASP A 41 7.38 -39.36 -26.98
C ASP A 41 5.88 -39.27 -26.71
N PRO A 42 5.20 -38.21 -27.14
CA PRO A 42 3.80 -37.93 -26.79
C PRO A 42 2.75 -38.86 -27.42
N GLU A 43 3.12 -39.80 -28.31
CA GLU A 43 2.14 -40.67 -28.98
C GLU A 43 1.95 -42.07 -28.33
N ALA A 44 2.63 -42.38 -27.23
CA ALA A 44 2.56 -43.73 -26.59
C ALA A 44 1.74 -43.77 -25.29
N ALA A 45 0.90 -42.79 -24.99
CA ALA A 45 0.21 -42.64 -23.68
C ALA A 45 -1.09 -43.45 -23.52
N SER A 46 -1.42 -44.37 -24.47
CA SER A 46 -2.76 -45.04 -24.42
C SER A 46 -2.76 -46.48 -23.89
N SER A 47 -1.65 -47.08 -23.50
CA SER A 47 -1.64 -48.47 -23.09
C SER A 47 -0.53 -48.83 -22.10
N TYR A 48 -0.52 -48.25 -20.89
CA TYR A 48 0.37 -48.76 -19.84
C TYR A 48 -0.42 -49.02 -18.56
N SER A 49 -0.73 -50.31 -18.31
CA SER A 49 -1.15 -50.83 -17.02
C SER A 49 0.06 -50.93 -16.10
N ILE A 50 0.01 -50.23 -14.99
CA ILE A 50 1.05 -50.31 -13.93
C ILE A 50 0.73 -51.51 -13.03
N PRO A 51 1.58 -52.56 -12.97
CA PRO A 51 1.48 -53.56 -11.96
C PRO A 51 2.36 -53.18 -10.77
N GLY A 52 1.76 -52.88 -9.64
CA GLY A 52 2.51 -52.60 -8.40
C GLY A 52 1.68 -51.90 -7.36
N SER A 53 0.86 -52.69 -6.64
CA SER A 53 0.08 -52.23 -5.49
C SER A 53 0.99 -51.75 -4.36
N CYS A 54 1.10 -50.45 -4.17
CA CYS A 54 1.48 -49.88 -2.88
C CYS A 54 0.20 -49.58 -2.09
N ARG A 55 -0.17 -50.54 -1.25
CA ARG A 55 -1.24 -50.42 -0.26
C ARG A 55 -0.71 -49.58 0.90
N GLY A 56 -1.21 -48.38 1.05
CA GLY A 56 -0.92 -47.56 2.24
C GLY A 56 -0.97 -46.04 1.96
N ASP A 57 -2.01 -45.42 2.48
CA ASP A 57 -2.12 -44.02 2.77
C ASP A 57 -2.36 -43.04 1.61
N THR A 58 -3.62 -42.84 1.32
CA THR A 58 -4.16 -41.85 0.35
C THR A 58 -3.84 -40.39 0.67
N ARG A 59 -3.21 -40.05 1.78
CA ARG A 59 -2.80 -38.69 2.15
C ARG A 59 -1.43 -38.28 1.58
N ARG A 60 -0.57 -39.21 1.16
CA ARG A 60 0.78 -38.90 0.62
C ARG A 60 0.82 -38.68 -0.90
N VAL A 61 -0.20 -39.08 -1.63
CA VAL A 61 -0.21 -38.92 -3.10
C VAL A 61 -0.44 -37.47 -3.58
N ARG A 62 -0.92 -36.58 -2.71
CA ARG A 62 -1.14 -35.18 -3.08
C ARG A 62 0.12 -34.30 -3.05
N LEU A 63 1.24 -34.77 -2.54
CA LEU A 63 2.48 -33.98 -2.43
C LEU A 63 3.45 -34.16 -3.60
N CYS A 64 3.23 -35.15 -4.47
CA CYS A 64 4.11 -35.35 -5.65
C CYS A 64 3.65 -34.63 -6.93
N ASN A 65 2.45 -34.02 -6.97
CA ASN A 65 1.97 -33.27 -8.14
C ASN A 65 2.18 -31.76 -8.05
N ALA A 66 2.91 -31.28 -7.04
CA ALA A 66 3.35 -29.90 -6.96
C ALA A 66 4.80 -29.78 -7.43
N ALA A 67 5.09 -30.19 -8.66
CA ALA A 67 6.34 -29.86 -9.34
C ALA A 67 6.07 -28.74 -10.36
N PRO A 68 7.02 -27.84 -10.59
CA PRO A 68 6.84 -26.41 -10.79
C PRO A 68 6.41 -26.09 -12.21
N ALA A 69 5.20 -25.68 -12.39
CA ALA A 69 4.76 -24.92 -13.57
C ALA A 69 5.16 -23.42 -13.47
N ALA A 70 6.29 -23.14 -12.82
CA ALA A 70 6.81 -21.78 -12.64
C ALA A 70 7.94 -21.41 -13.62
N ALA A 71 7.89 -21.94 -14.85
CA ALA A 71 8.85 -21.52 -15.87
C ALA A 71 8.14 -21.47 -17.22
N HIS A 72 7.66 -20.32 -17.59
CA HIS A 72 7.05 -19.85 -18.85
C HIS A 72 5.58 -19.43 -18.72
N GLN A 73 5.31 -18.39 -17.93
CA GLN A 73 4.19 -17.52 -18.26
C GLN A 73 4.72 -16.45 -19.23
N PRO A 74 4.36 -16.53 -20.52
CA PRO A 74 4.84 -15.58 -21.50
C PRO A 74 4.20 -14.21 -21.28
N LEU A 75 4.82 -13.18 -21.79
CA LEU A 75 4.44 -11.76 -21.87
C LEU A 75 2.92 -11.44 -21.95
N ARG A 76 2.10 -12.39 -22.36
CA ARG A 76 0.62 -12.26 -22.35
C ARG A 76 0.03 -12.12 -20.94
N GLY A 77 0.55 -12.80 -19.93
CA GLY A 77 0.06 -12.66 -18.54
C GLY A 77 0.43 -11.30 -17.95
N LEU A 78 1.59 -10.76 -18.27
CA LEU A 78 2.03 -9.43 -17.81
C LEU A 78 1.18 -8.32 -18.44
N MET A 79 0.87 -8.42 -19.74
CA MET A 79 0.03 -7.42 -20.44
C MET A 79 -1.42 -7.40 -19.92
N THR A 80 -1.98 -8.54 -19.53
CA THR A 80 -3.32 -8.61 -18.93
C THR A 80 -3.32 -8.05 -17.50
N SER A 81 -2.24 -8.26 -16.75
CA SER A 81 -2.10 -7.72 -15.37
C SER A 81 -1.94 -6.20 -15.39
N THR A 82 -1.07 -5.65 -16.25
CA THR A 82 -0.86 -4.19 -16.39
C THR A 82 -2.09 -3.47 -16.91
N ALA A 83 -2.82 -4.06 -17.87
CA ALA A 83 -4.08 -3.50 -18.36
C ALA A 83 -5.17 -3.47 -17.29
N LYS A 84 -5.26 -4.53 -16.47
CA LYS A 84 -6.16 -4.58 -15.30
C LYS A 84 -5.80 -3.49 -14.30
N LEU A 85 -4.52 -3.35 -13.96
CA LEU A 85 -4.06 -2.31 -13.05
C LEU A 85 -4.35 -0.90 -13.59
N ALA A 86 -4.07 -0.63 -14.87
CA ALA A 86 -4.41 0.65 -15.50
C ALA A 86 -5.92 0.95 -15.44
N LEU A 87 -6.77 -0.06 -15.54
CA LEU A 87 -8.22 0.10 -15.37
C LEU A 87 -8.60 0.38 -13.91
N LEU A 88 -7.95 -0.30 -12.96
CA LEU A 88 -8.20 -0.11 -11.52
C LEU A 88 -7.67 1.24 -11.00
N THR A 89 -6.79 1.93 -11.73
CA THR A 89 -6.35 3.30 -11.42
C THR A 89 -7.18 4.40 -12.08
N LEU A 90 -8.24 4.08 -12.81
CA LEU A 90 -9.20 5.07 -13.32
C LEU A 90 -10.00 5.81 -12.23
N PRO A 91 -10.45 5.17 -11.12
CA PRO A 91 -11.16 5.88 -10.05
C PRO A 91 -10.43 7.12 -9.51
N PRO A 92 -9.12 7.11 -9.18
CA PRO A 92 -8.39 8.31 -8.79
C PRO A 92 -8.44 9.43 -9.84
N ILE A 93 -8.32 9.11 -11.13
CA ILE A 93 -8.40 10.11 -12.22
C ILE A 93 -9.79 10.73 -12.30
N LEU A 94 -10.84 9.91 -12.19
CA LEU A 94 -12.23 10.41 -12.18
C LEU A 94 -12.48 11.25 -10.92
N ALA A 95 -11.97 10.83 -9.77
CA ALA A 95 -12.06 11.57 -8.53
C ALA A 95 -11.37 12.94 -8.64
N ALA A 96 -10.17 13.01 -9.23
CA ALA A 96 -9.50 14.27 -9.52
C ALA A 96 -10.34 15.19 -10.41
N PHE A 97 -10.95 14.65 -11.45
CA PHE A 97 -11.83 15.43 -12.33
C PHE A 97 -13.02 16.02 -11.55
N PHE A 98 -13.71 15.22 -10.74
CA PHE A 98 -14.85 15.69 -9.96
C PHE A 98 -14.44 16.65 -8.84
N GLY A 99 -13.31 16.41 -8.16
CA GLY A 99 -12.76 17.32 -7.16
C GLY A 99 -12.40 18.68 -7.74
N ALA A 100 -11.65 18.69 -8.83
CA ALA A 100 -11.29 19.92 -9.55
C ALA A 100 -12.50 20.66 -10.09
N LEU A 101 -13.48 19.94 -10.64
CA LEU A 101 -14.73 20.53 -11.14
C LEU A 101 -15.54 21.18 -10.00
N ALA A 102 -15.63 20.51 -8.84
CA ALA A 102 -16.31 21.03 -7.66
C ALA A 102 -15.64 22.32 -7.17
N ALA A 103 -14.31 22.37 -7.08
CA ALA A 103 -13.56 23.55 -6.70
C ALA A 103 -13.70 24.69 -7.71
N ALA A 104 -13.71 24.39 -9.02
CA ALA A 104 -13.91 25.39 -10.07
C ALA A 104 -15.31 26.01 -10.04
N TRP A 105 -16.31 25.33 -9.46
CA TRP A 105 -17.65 25.88 -9.24
C TRP A 105 -17.73 26.63 -7.92
N ARG A 106 -17.23 26.07 -6.85
CA ARG A 106 -17.22 26.68 -5.52
C ARG A 106 -16.07 26.12 -4.70
N ALA A 107 -15.00 26.90 -4.59
CA ALA A 107 -13.88 26.55 -3.71
C ALA A 107 -14.36 26.39 -2.25
N PRO A 108 -13.92 25.35 -1.52
CA PRO A 108 -14.25 25.18 -0.11
C PRO A 108 -13.66 26.32 0.71
N GLY A 109 -14.39 26.75 1.74
CA GLY A 109 -13.85 27.69 2.70
C GLY A 109 -12.83 27.01 3.63
N PRO A 110 -11.97 27.80 4.33
CA PRO A 110 -10.86 27.24 5.14
C PRO A 110 -11.31 26.19 6.17
N LYS A 111 -12.43 26.42 6.84
CA LYS A 111 -12.98 25.44 7.80
C LYS A 111 -13.42 24.14 7.16
N THR A 112 -13.99 24.22 5.96
CA THR A 112 -14.43 23.02 5.21
C THR A 112 -13.20 22.27 4.71
N SER A 113 -12.17 22.96 4.24
CA SER A 113 -10.90 22.36 3.84
C SER A 113 -10.25 21.59 4.99
N SER A 114 -10.15 22.21 6.18
CA SER A 114 -9.61 21.55 7.37
C SER A 114 -10.37 20.27 7.75
N VAL A 115 -11.71 20.28 7.74
CA VAL A 115 -12.52 19.08 8.01
C VAL A 115 -12.26 17.98 6.98
N ILE A 116 -12.16 18.35 5.71
CA ILE A 116 -11.86 17.44 4.61
C ILE A 116 -10.48 16.82 4.77
N GLN A 117 -9.46 17.61 5.10
CA GLN A 117 -8.09 17.14 5.30
C GLN A 117 -7.97 16.20 6.50
N HIS A 118 -8.63 16.50 7.62
CA HIS A 118 -8.71 15.55 8.74
C HIS A 118 -9.38 14.24 8.34
N PHE A 119 -10.49 14.30 7.61
CA PHE A 119 -11.19 13.11 7.15
C PHE A 119 -10.31 12.26 6.22
N THR A 120 -9.64 12.89 5.25
CA THR A 120 -8.73 12.22 4.33
C THR A 120 -7.53 11.64 5.07
N GLY A 121 -6.92 12.41 5.98
CA GLY A 121 -5.83 11.93 6.83
C GLY A 121 -6.22 10.69 7.63
N GLY A 122 -7.46 10.64 8.14
CA GLY A 122 -7.99 9.47 8.82
C GLY A 122 -8.10 8.23 7.91
N ILE A 123 -8.50 8.41 6.66
CA ILE A 123 -8.58 7.33 5.66
C ILE A 123 -7.19 6.80 5.31
N VAL A 124 -6.25 7.70 4.97
CA VAL A 124 -4.88 7.30 4.56
C VAL A 124 -4.13 6.68 5.74
N PHE A 125 -4.31 7.22 6.95
CA PHE A 125 -3.76 6.61 8.16
C PHE A 125 -4.30 5.21 8.39
N ALA A 126 -5.60 5.00 8.21
CA ALA A 126 -6.22 3.68 8.33
C ALA A 126 -5.68 2.71 7.26
N ALA A 127 -5.51 3.17 6.01
CA ALA A 127 -4.93 2.36 4.94
C ALA A 127 -3.49 1.91 5.27
N ALA A 128 -2.65 2.81 5.75
CA ALA A 128 -1.30 2.46 6.19
C ALA A 128 -1.30 1.50 7.39
N ALA A 129 -2.16 1.74 8.39
CA ALA A 129 -2.19 0.98 9.64
C ALA A 129 -2.85 -0.40 9.50
N LEU A 130 -3.88 -0.54 8.67
CA LEU A 130 -4.68 -1.76 8.57
C LEU A 130 -4.27 -2.62 7.37
N GLU A 131 -3.74 -2.03 6.31
CA GLU A 131 -3.38 -2.77 5.10
C GLU A 131 -1.87 -2.98 4.98
N LEU A 132 -1.04 -1.93 5.06
CA LEU A 132 0.40 -2.06 4.84
C LEU A 132 1.15 -2.57 6.08
N LEU A 133 0.89 -2.02 7.25
CA LEU A 133 1.60 -2.40 8.47
C LEU A 133 1.42 -3.89 8.88
N PRO A 134 0.26 -4.55 8.71
CA PRO A 134 0.14 -5.98 8.90
C PRO A 134 1.00 -6.80 7.93
N GLN A 135 1.07 -6.39 6.65
CA GLN A 135 1.92 -7.03 5.64
C GLN A 135 3.40 -6.92 5.99
N ASP A 136 3.86 -5.78 6.51
CA ASP A 136 5.24 -5.60 7.00
C ASP A 136 5.61 -6.64 8.06
N ARG A 137 4.66 -7.04 8.92
CA ARG A 137 4.88 -8.03 9.99
C ARG A 137 5.02 -9.47 9.49
N GLU A 138 4.56 -9.75 8.29
CA GLU A 138 4.70 -11.08 7.66
C GLU A 138 6.10 -11.29 7.09
N HIS A 139 6.90 -10.24 6.99
CA HIS A 139 8.24 -10.25 6.43
C HIS A 139 9.32 -10.22 7.51
N ALA A 140 10.57 -10.46 7.11
CA ALA A 140 11.71 -10.34 8.00
C ALA A 140 11.85 -8.91 8.53
N LEU A 141 12.00 -8.75 9.84
CA LEU A 141 12.04 -7.43 10.51
C LEU A 141 13.17 -6.53 9.99
N PHE A 142 14.36 -7.09 9.74
CA PHE A 142 15.52 -6.29 9.34
C PHE A 142 15.33 -5.54 8.01
N PRO A 143 14.91 -6.17 6.90
CA PRO A 143 14.60 -5.45 5.66
C PRO A 143 13.51 -4.40 5.83
N VAL A 144 12.45 -4.69 6.57
CA VAL A 144 11.35 -3.74 6.85
C VAL A 144 11.88 -2.50 7.56
N VAL A 145 12.66 -2.68 8.64
CA VAL A 145 13.26 -1.54 9.37
C VAL A 145 14.20 -0.72 8.48
N VAL A 146 14.99 -1.37 7.62
CA VAL A 146 15.82 -0.66 6.63
C VAL A 146 14.93 0.16 5.69
N GLY A 147 13.82 -0.41 5.22
CA GLY A 147 12.83 0.29 4.39
C GLY A 147 12.23 1.51 5.09
N PHE A 148 11.84 1.37 6.35
CA PHE A 148 11.34 2.48 7.18
C PHE A 148 12.36 3.61 7.30
N VAL A 149 13.62 3.29 7.59
CA VAL A 149 14.68 4.32 7.72
C VAL A 149 14.95 5.01 6.39
N LEU A 150 15.01 4.26 5.29
CA LEU A 150 15.20 4.82 3.95
C LEU A 150 13.99 5.65 3.51
N GLY A 151 12.77 5.20 3.80
CA GLY A 151 11.54 5.93 3.50
C GLY A 151 11.47 7.24 4.28
N LEU A 152 11.76 7.22 5.57
CA LEU A 152 11.83 8.45 6.37
C LEU A 152 12.88 9.42 5.84
N ALA A 153 14.09 8.91 5.52
CA ALA A 153 15.15 9.74 4.94
C ALA A 153 14.73 10.34 3.58
N LEU A 154 14.03 9.56 2.74
CA LEU A 154 13.50 10.02 1.47
C LEU A 154 12.46 11.13 1.68
N MET A 155 11.50 10.94 2.58
CA MET A 155 10.44 11.92 2.86
C MET A 155 11.01 13.22 3.43
N LEU A 156 11.98 13.13 4.35
CA LEU A 156 12.70 14.31 4.85
C LEU A 156 13.48 15.03 3.74
N ALA A 157 14.07 14.28 2.81
CA ALA A 157 14.77 14.87 1.66
C ALA A 157 13.78 15.57 0.70
N ILE A 158 12.62 14.97 0.44
CA ILE A 158 11.53 15.58 -0.35
C ILE A 158 11.02 16.84 0.34
N HIS A 159 10.78 16.80 1.63
CA HIS A 159 10.34 17.97 2.41
C HIS A 159 11.37 19.12 2.35
N ALA A 160 12.65 18.82 2.53
CA ALA A 160 13.72 19.83 2.40
C ALA A 160 13.81 20.40 0.97
N LEU A 161 13.60 19.55 -0.05
CA LEU A 161 13.57 19.96 -1.46
C LEU A 161 12.36 20.86 -1.74
N SER A 162 11.20 20.52 -1.19
CA SER A 162 9.95 21.31 -1.32
C SER A 162 10.14 22.73 -0.81
N GLY A 163 10.73 22.91 0.38
CA GLY A 163 11.06 24.23 0.91
C GLY A 163 12.05 25.02 0.04
N ALA A 164 13.04 24.33 -0.56
CA ALA A 164 13.98 24.98 -1.49
C ALA A 164 13.31 25.36 -2.83
N ILE A 165 12.34 24.61 -3.29
CA ILE A 165 11.52 24.91 -4.47
C ILE A 165 10.62 26.10 -4.19
N GLU A 166 9.95 26.10 -3.05
CA GLU A 166 9.05 27.18 -2.64
C GLU A 166 9.76 28.52 -2.61
N THR A 167 10.91 28.61 -1.93
CA THR A 167 11.72 29.85 -1.88
C THR A 167 12.19 30.30 -3.27
N ARG A 168 12.43 29.37 -4.19
CA ARG A 168 12.90 29.68 -5.55
C ARG A 168 11.81 30.19 -6.46
N PHE A 169 10.56 29.79 -6.24
CA PHE A 169 9.39 30.13 -7.05
C PHE A 169 8.42 31.09 -6.35
N GLU A 170 8.77 31.65 -5.19
CA GLU A 170 7.96 32.59 -4.42
C GLU A 170 7.53 33.84 -5.23
N ALA A 171 8.34 34.25 -6.20
CA ALA A 171 8.03 35.36 -7.09
C ALA A 171 7.16 34.98 -8.31
N ALA A 172 6.86 33.69 -8.50
CA ALA A 172 6.05 33.22 -9.62
C ALA A 172 4.56 33.43 -9.34
N ARG A 173 3.82 33.94 -10.34
CA ARG A 173 2.36 34.09 -10.25
C ARG A 173 1.62 32.76 -10.19
N LEU A 174 2.27 31.69 -10.62
CA LEU A 174 1.75 30.33 -10.61
C LEU A 174 2.16 29.65 -9.31
N PRO A 175 1.29 28.86 -8.66
CA PRO A 175 1.66 28.01 -7.51
C PRO A 175 2.48 26.79 -7.99
N VAL A 176 3.65 27.07 -8.63
CA VAL A 176 4.50 26.05 -9.23
C VAL A 176 5.06 25.10 -8.16
N SER A 177 5.39 25.63 -6.99
CA SER A 177 5.84 24.84 -5.85
C SER A 177 4.80 23.79 -5.45
N LEU A 178 3.55 24.20 -5.27
CA LEU A 178 2.43 23.30 -4.95
C LEU A 178 2.28 22.20 -5.99
N ILE A 179 2.33 22.53 -7.29
CA ILE A 179 2.19 21.54 -8.38
C ILE A 179 3.34 20.53 -8.34
N ILE A 180 4.58 20.98 -8.12
CA ILE A 180 5.76 20.11 -8.08
C ILE A 180 5.70 19.19 -6.86
N VAL A 181 5.39 19.74 -5.69
CA VAL A 181 5.29 18.94 -4.44
C VAL A 181 4.20 17.89 -4.59
N THR A 182 3.01 18.28 -5.03
CA THR A 182 1.90 17.36 -5.32
C THR A 182 2.27 16.31 -6.37
N ALA A 183 3.04 16.67 -7.39
CA ALA A 183 3.48 15.69 -8.40
C ALA A 183 4.42 14.64 -7.79
N ILE A 184 5.33 15.04 -6.93
CA ILE A 184 6.25 14.12 -6.23
C ILE A 184 5.45 13.18 -5.32
N ASP A 185 4.53 13.73 -4.56
CA ASP A 185 3.65 13.01 -3.65
C ASP A 185 2.85 11.92 -4.41
N LEU A 186 2.15 12.29 -5.46
CA LEU A 186 1.39 11.35 -6.29
C LEU A 186 2.26 10.31 -7.01
N VAL A 187 3.53 10.59 -7.28
CA VAL A 187 4.47 9.58 -7.79
C VAL A 187 4.78 8.56 -6.70
N VAL A 188 5.03 9.00 -5.47
CA VAL A 188 5.29 8.12 -4.32
C VAL A 188 4.07 7.24 -4.05
N ASP A 189 2.88 7.83 -3.99
CA ASP A 189 1.62 7.09 -3.80
C ASP A 189 1.37 6.06 -4.89
N GLY A 190 1.63 6.44 -6.14
CA GLY A 190 1.54 5.51 -7.26
C GLY A 190 2.51 4.34 -7.11
N LEU A 191 3.76 4.59 -6.71
CA LEU A 191 4.73 3.52 -6.46
C LEU A 191 4.27 2.60 -5.32
N VAL A 192 3.76 3.16 -4.22
CA VAL A 192 3.21 2.38 -3.09
C VAL A 192 2.01 1.56 -3.55
N LEU A 193 1.12 2.12 -4.36
CA LEU A 193 0.01 1.39 -4.97
C LEU A 193 0.50 0.24 -5.86
N GLY A 194 1.55 0.46 -6.65
CA GLY A 194 2.20 -0.57 -7.46
C GLY A 194 2.76 -1.72 -6.62
N ILE A 195 3.34 -1.43 -5.46
CA ILE A 195 3.82 -2.43 -4.49
C ILE A 195 2.63 -3.21 -3.93
N ALA A 196 1.55 -2.55 -3.51
CA ALA A 196 0.35 -3.20 -2.97
C ALA A 196 -0.29 -4.17 -3.97
N PHE A 197 -0.39 -3.81 -5.25
CA PHE A 197 -0.84 -4.73 -6.31
C PHE A 197 0.14 -5.88 -6.59
N SER A 198 1.43 -5.71 -6.27
CA SER A 198 2.40 -6.80 -6.37
C SER A 198 2.22 -7.82 -5.24
N ALA A 199 1.65 -7.41 -4.09
CA ALA A 199 1.31 -8.29 -2.99
C ALA A 199 0.05 -9.10 -3.30
N SER A 200 -1.05 -8.41 -3.55
CA SER A 200 -2.33 -8.99 -3.90
C SER A 200 -3.24 -8.00 -4.63
N ASP A 201 -4.16 -8.51 -5.44
CA ASP A 201 -5.21 -7.67 -6.04
C ASP A 201 -6.09 -7.01 -4.96
N GLU A 202 -6.34 -7.71 -3.85
CA GLU A 202 -7.16 -7.24 -2.73
C GLU A 202 -6.53 -6.01 -2.07
N SER A 203 -5.26 -6.11 -1.65
CA SER A 203 -4.50 -4.99 -1.07
C SER A 203 -4.44 -3.79 -2.00
N GLY A 204 -4.18 -4.05 -3.29
CA GLY A 204 -4.16 -3.00 -4.31
C GLY A 204 -5.51 -2.29 -4.46
N ILE A 205 -6.63 -3.03 -4.44
CA ILE A 205 -7.99 -2.45 -4.53
C ILE A 205 -8.29 -1.62 -3.28
N ILE A 206 -8.01 -2.13 -2.09
CA ILE A 206 -8.25 -1.43 -0.82
C ILE A 206 -7.46 -0.11 -0.80
N LEU A 207 -6.19 -0.14 -1.16
CA LEU A 207 -5.35 1.06 -1.23
C LEU A 207 -5.82 2.01 -2.33
N THR A 208 -6.29 1.50 -3.48
CA THR A 208 -6.87 2.34 -4.55
C THR A 208 -8.06 3.15 -4.05
N VAL A 209 -8.91 2.57 -3.20
CA VAL A 209 -10.05 3.30 -2.60
C VAL A 209 -9.57 4.44 -1.71
N ALA A 210 -8.56 4.20 -0.86
CA ALA A 210 -7.97 5.25 -0.01
C ALA A 210 -7.41 6.39 -0.85
N LEU A 211 -6.53 6.07 -1.82
CA LEU A 211 -5.91 7.05 -2.70
C LEU A 211 -6.93 7.76 -3.62
N THR A 212 -8.04 7.10 -3.97
CA THR A 212 -9.13 7.76 -4.74
C THR A 212 -9.74 8.92 -3.94
N LEU A 213 -9.99 8.71 -2.65
CA LEU A 213 -10.53 9.75 -1.78
C LEU A 213 -9.50 10.84 -1.51
N GLU A 214 -8.25 10.47 -1.30
CA GLU A 214 -7.15 11.41 -1.15
C GLU A 214 -7.00 12.30 -2.38
N VAL A 215 -6.86 11.72 -3.56
CA VAL A 215 -6.73 12.45 -4.84
C VAL A 215 -7.94 13.32 -5.14
N LEU A 216 -9.16 12.92 -4.73
CA LEU A 216 -10.35 13.76 -4.83
C LEU A 216 -10.14 15.11 -4.11
N PHE A 217 -9.67 15.04 -2.85
CA PHE A 217 -9.51 16.23 -2.02
C PHE A 217 -8.26 17.03 -2.38
N LEU A 218 -7.19 16.36 -2.76
CA LEU A 218 -5.98 17.00 -3.28
C LEU A 218 -6.26 17.77 -4.58
N ALA A 219 -7.02 17.18 -5.50
CA ALA A 219 -7.45 17.85 -6.73
C ALA A 219 -8.35 19.06 -6.45
N LEU A 220 -9.19 18.98 -5.41
CA LEU A 220 -10.02 20.09 -4.96
C LEU A 220 -9.15 21.23 -4.42
N SER A 221 -8.13 20.94 -3.59
CA SER A 221 -7.19 21.93 -3.04
C SER A 221 -6.34 22.57 -4.13
N VAL A 222 -5.72 21.78 -5.00
CA VAL A 222 -4.90 22.29 -6.12
C VAL A 222 -5.73 23.16 -7.07
N SER A 223 -6.95 22.73 -7.42
CA SER A 223 -7.83 23.51 -8.29
C SER A 223 -8.24 24.83 -7.64
N ALA A 224 -8.53 24.83 -6.33
CA ALA A 224 -8.86 26.05 -5.58
C ALA A 224 -7.67 27.01 -5.54
N ALA A 225 -6.44 26.53 -5.33
CA ALA A 225 -5.22 27.33 -5.34
C ALA A 225 -4.94 27.94 -6.72
N LEU A 226 -5.13 27.17 -7.80
CA LEU A 226 -5.00 27.65 -9.18
C LEU A 226 -6.05 28.73 -9.50
N ALA A 227 -7.29 28.54 -9.06
CA ALA A 227 -8.35 29.53 -9.23
C ALA A 227 -8.08 30.84 -8.45
N ALA A 228 -7.52 30.72 -7.24
CA ALA A 228 -7.11 31.88 -6.43
C ALA A 228 -5.95 32.66 -7.06
N ALA A 229 -5.12 32.02 -7.89
CA ALA A 229 -4.05 32.64 -8.67
C ALA A 229 -4.52 33.22 -10.03
N ASP A 230 -5.84 33.38 -10.25
CA ASP A 230 -6.44 33.86 -11.51
C ASP A 230 -6.12 33.01 -12.74
N ILE A 231 -5.85 31.74 -12.54
CA ILE A 231 -5.60 30.79 -13.63
C ILE A 231 -6.95 30.35 -14.23
N GLY A 232 -6.99 30.33 -15.56
CA GLY A 232 -8.21 29.99 -16.28
C GLY A 232 -8.80 28.64 -15.85
N ARG A 233 -10.14 28.54 -15.78
CA ARG A 233 -10.89 27.35 -15.32
C ARG A 233 -10.45 26.04 -15.97
N LEU A 234 -10.06 26.06 -17.24
CA LEU A 234 -9.60 24.86 -17.93
C LEU A 234 -8.31 24.31 -17.29
N LEU A 235 -7.33 25.15 -17.02
CA LEU A 235 -6.07 24.73 -16.39
C LEU A 235 -6.29 24.30 -14.94
N SER A 236 -7.20 24.95 -14.21
CA SER A 236 -7.56 24.54 -12.84
C SER A 236 -8.18 23.14 -12.78
N ILE A 237 -8.73 22.63 -13.89
CA ILE A 237 -9.25 21.25 -13.97
C ILE A 237 -8.20 20.31 -14.57
N VAL A 238 -7.52 20.71 -15.64
CA VAL A 238 -6.59 19.83 -16.38
C VAL A 238 -5.36 19.48 -15.54
N VAL A 239 -4.82 20.43 -14.76
CA VAL A 239 -3.61 20.20 -13.96
C VAL A 239 -3.83 19.10 -12.91
N PRO A 240 -4.85 19.15 -12.02
CA PRO A 240 -5.09 18.06 -11.07
C PRO A 240 -5.36 16.71 -11.74
N VAL A 241 -6.07 16.69 -12.87
CA VAL A 241 -6.32 15.45 -13.62
C VAL A 241 -5.03 14.87 -14.20
N ALA A 242 -4.14 15.73 -14.72
CA ALA A 242 -2.83 15.28 -15.21
C ALA A 242 -1.95 14.73 -14.07
N LEU A 243 -2.02 15.35 -12.89
CA LEU A 243 -1.35 14.86 -11.68
C LEU A 243 -1.88 13.49 -11.25
N ALA A 244 -3.20 13.29 -11.26
CA ALA A 244 -3.80 11.97 -10.98
C ALA A 244 -3.43 10.91 -12.04
N ALA A 245 -3.28 11.31 -13.31
CA ALA A 245 -2.76 10.41 -14.35
C ALA A 245 -1.30 10.01 -14.06
N LEU A 246 -0.50 10.90 -13.49
CA LEU A 246 0.88 10.61 -13.07
C LEU A 246 0.93 9.52 -11.99
N LEU A 247 0.04 9.55 -10.99
CA LEU A 247 -0.13 8.47 -10.02
C LEU A 247 -0.37 7.13 -10.72
N SER A 248 -1.30 7.10 -11.68
CA SER A 248 -1.62 5.87 -12.43
C SER A 248 -0.42 5.33 -13.21
N VAL A 249 0.36 6.21 -13.84
CA VAL A 249 1.60 5.84 -14.54
C VAL A 249 2.63 5.29 -13.55
N ALA A 250 2.81 5.95 -12.40
CA ALA A 250 3.72 5.50 -11.35
C ALA A 250 3.30 4.15 -10.77
N ALA A 251 1.99 3.90 -10.58
CA ALA A 251 1.48 2.61 -10.10
C ALA A 251 1.78 1.47 -11.08
N VAL A 252 1.55 1.69 -12.37
CA VAL A 252 1.89 0.70 -13.40
C VAL A 252 3.39 0.47 -13.48
N ALA A 253 4.19 1.53 -13.46
CA ALA A 253 5.65 1.44 -13.47
C ALA A 253 6.18 0.71 -12.23
N GLY A 254 5.65 1.02 -11.03
CA GLY A 254 5.98 0.36 -9.77
C GLY A 254 5.65 -1.13 -9.82
N ASN A 255 4.44 -1.48 -10.21
CA ASN A 255 4.04 -2.89 -10.32
C ASN A 255 4.94 -3.70 -11.26
N VAL A 256 5.32 -3.13 -12.42
CA VAL A 256 6.23 -3.79 -13.37
C VAL A 256 7.66 -3.87 -12.82
N ALA A 257 8.15 -2.78 -12.22
CA ALA A 257 9.51 -2.73 -11.69
C ALA A 257 9.72 -3.64 -10.48
N PHE A 258 8.69 -3.80 -9.65
CA PHE A 258 8.76 -4.55 -8.39
C PHE A 258 8.33 -6.01 -8.55
N ALA A 259 7.75 -6.39 -9.69
CA ALA A 259 7.40 -7.76 -10.00
C ALA A 259 8.64 -8.68 -10.00
N GLY A 260 8.61 -9.73 -9.16
CA GLY A 260 9.68 -10.73 -9.10
C GLY A 260 10.93 -10.32 -8.32
N LEU A 261 10.89 -9.25 -7.52
CA LEU A 261 11.98 -8.87 -6.62
C LEU A 261 12.21 -9.93 -5.53
N PRO A 262 13.45 -10.09 -5.06
CA PRO A 262 13.74 -10.90 -3.88
C PRO A 262 12.93 -10.43 -2.67
N ALA A 263 12.46 -11.38 -1.83
CA ALA A 263 11.59 -11.09 -0.68
C ALA A 263 12.13 -9.99 0.26
N ASN A 264 13.44 -9.93 0.47
CA ASN A 264 14.05 -8.90 1.31
C ASN A 264 13.96 -7.49 0.71
N ILE A 265 14.11 -7.36 -0.61
CA ILE A 265 13.98 -6.06 -1.29
C ILE A 265 12.52 -5.63 -1.30
N TYR A 266 11.62 -6.57 -1.57
CA TYR A 266 10.17 -6.33 -1.52
C TYR A 266 9.74 -5.85 -0.12
N ALA A 267 10.18 -6.54 0.95
CA ALA A 267 9.91 -6.15 2.33
C ALA A 267 10.44 -4.74 2.68
N ALA A 268 11.63 -4.38 2.19
CA ALA A 268 12.16 -3.03 2.38
C ALA A 268 11.34 -1.97 1.63
N LEU A 269 10.89 -2.26 0.40
CA LEU A 269 10.03 -1.34 -0.36
C LEU A 269 8.65 -1.19 0.26
N LEU A 270 8.08 -2.27 0.80
CA LEU A 270 6.82 -2.23 1.52
C LEU A 270 6.93 -1.33 2.76
N GLY A 271 7.95 -1.53 3.59
CA GLY A 271 8.22 -0.69 4.75
C GLY A 271 8.49 0.78 4.38
N LEU A 272 9.16 1.04 3.26
CA LEU A 272 9.32 2.39 2.71
C LEU A 272 7.95 3.02 2.37
N GLY A 273 7.07 2.27 1.68
CA GLY A 273 5.73 2.74 1.34
C GLY A 273 4.87 3.02 2.58
N THR A 274 4.94 2.14 3.58
CA THR A 274 4.21 2.33 4.85
C THR A 274 4.62 3.62 5.53
N VAL A 275 5.93 3.90 5.67
CA VAL A 275 6.39 5.14 6.30
C VAL A 275 6.10 6.37 5.45
N ALA A 276 6.09 6.24 4.11
CA ALA A 276 5.75 7.36 3.22
C ALA A 276 4.31 7.83 3.46
N LEU A 277 3.33 6.91 3.48
CA LEU A 277 1.93 7.25 3.78
C LEU A 277 1.74 7.77 5.21
N LEU A 278 2.44 7.21 6.20
CA LEU A 278 2.38 7.72 7.58
C LEU A 278 2.94 9.13 7.68
N TYR A 279 4.05 9.41 7.00
CA TYR A 279 4.67 10.73 6.94
C TYR A 279 3.73 11.77 6.30
N LEU A 280 3.15 11.44 5.15
CA LEU A 280 2.18 12.26 4.45
C LEU A 280 1.03 12.68 5.37
N VAL A 281 0.46 11.73 6.10
CA VAL A 281 -0.64 12.03 7.03
C VAL A 281 -0.19 12.98 8.14
N THR A 282 0.98 12.74 8.75
CA THR A 282 1.41 13.47 9.95
C THR A 282 2.02 14.83 9.64
N GLU A 283 2.75 14.95 8.54
CA GLU A 283 3.56 16.14 8.22
C GLU A 283 2.94 17.01 7.11
N GLU A 284 2.00 16.47 6.33
CA GLU A 284 1.35 17.21 5.27
C GLU A 284 -0.15 17.41 5.58
N LEU A 285 -0.95 16.33 5.58
CA LEU A 285 -2.41 16.44 5.71
C LEU A 285 -2.84 17.04 7.06
N LEU A 286 -2.28 16.58 8.17
CA LEU A 286 -2.65 17.10 9.48
C LEU A 286 -2.04 18.48 9.77
N VAL A 287 -0.83 18.76 9.30
CA VAL A 287 -0.22 20.10 9.45
C VAL A 287 -1.04 21.13 8.71
N GLU A 288 -1.38 20.92 7.45
CA GLU A 288 -2.23 21.80 6.68
C GLU A 288 -3.65 21.95 7.29
N ALA A 289 -4.20 20.85 7.80
CA ALA A 289 -5.50 20.84 8.48
C ALA A 289 -5.52 21.74 9.73
N HIS A 290 -4.38 21.89 10.43
CA HIS A 290 -4.23 22.67 11.65
C HIS A 290 -3.90 24.16 11.42
N GLU A 291 -3.71 24.61 10.17
CA GLU A 291 -3.55 26.02 9.87
C GLU A 291 -4.79 26.88 10.23
N VAL A 292 -5.94 26.22 10.35
CA VAL A 292 -7.20 26.83 10.79
C VAL A 292 -7.46 26.45 12.25
N PRO A 293 -8.01 27.37 13.09
CA PRO A 293 -8.33 27.03 14.48
C PRO A 293 -9.19 25.78 14.59
N GLU A 294 -8.71 24.82 15.36
CA GLU A 294 -9.33 23.53 15.52
C GLU A 294 -10.77 23.62 16.05
N THR A 295 -11.62 22.81 15.47
CA THR A 295 -12.96 22.58 16.01
C THR A 295 -13.07 21.12 16.43
N PRO A 296 -13.81 20.78 17.50
CA PRO A 296 -14.01 19.38 17.91
C PRO A 296 -14.55 18.51 16.76
N PHE A 297 -15.26 19.13 15.82
CA PHE A 297 -15.79 18.47 14.65
C PHE A 297 -14.68 18.11 13.62
N ALA A 298 -13.71 19.01 13.43
CA ALA A 298 -12.57 18.73 12.55
C ALA A 298 -11.75 17.53 13.07
N THR A 299 -11.42 17.55 14.36
CA THR A 299 -10.72 16.41 14.99
C THR A 299 -11.56 15.11 14.92
N ALA A 300 -12.88 15.18 15.16
CA ALA A 300 -13.75 14.02 15.03
C ALA A 300 -13.79 13.46 13.61
N SER A 301 -13.65 14.32 12.57
CA SER A 301 -13.69 13.88 11.17
C SER A 301 -12.53 12.95 10.81
N PHE A 302 -11.36 13.08 11.45
CA PHE A 302 -10.25 12.13 11.30
C PHE A 302 -10.67 10.71 11.72
N PHE A 303 -11.28 10.57 12.90
CA PHE A 303 -11.75 9.27 13.36
C PHE A 303 -12.92 8.73 12.53
N ILE A 304 -13.76 9.62 12.00
CA ILE A 304 -14.83 9.22 11.07
C ILE A 304 -14.21 8.66 9.78
N GLY A 305 -13.19 9.32 9.23
CA GLY A 305 -12.45 8.82 8.06
C GLY A 305 -11.84 7.44 8.32
N PHE A 306 -11.20 7.26 9.47
CA PHE A 306 -10.66 5.96 9.89
C PHE A 306 -11.74 4.88 9.94
N ILE A 307 -12.90 5.16 10.57
CA ILE A 307 -14.00 4.21 10.68
C ILE A 307 -14.59 3.89 9.29
N VAL A 308 -14.74 4.89 8.43
CA VAL A 308 -15.23 4.67 7.06
C VAL A 308 -14.31 3.72 6.29
N PHE A 309 -12.98 3.93 6.39
CA PHE A 309 -12.03 3.03 5.76
C PHE A 309 -12.11 1.61 6.34
N LEU A 310 -12.18 1.47 7.65
CA LEU A 310 -12.31 0.18 8.34
C LEU A 310 -13.56 -0.59 7.84
N LEU A 311 -14.68 0.10 7.62
CA LEU A 311 -15.90 -0.52 7.08
C LEU A 311 -15.73 -0.94 5.62
N ILE A 312 -15.05 -0.13 4.80
CA ILE A 312 -14.75 -0.45 3.40
C ILE A 312 -13.84 -1.69 3.34
N GLU A 313 -12.73 -1.69 4.07
CA GLU A 313 -11.79 -2.81 4.16
C GLU A 313 -12.50 -4.10 4.60
N GLY A 314 -13.29 -4.03 5.67
CA GLY A 314 -14.07 -5.17 6.15
C GLY A 314 -15.08 -5.69 5.12
N SER A 315 -15.67 -4.80 4.31
CA SER A 315 -16.60 -5.19 3.24
C SER A 315 -15.88 -5.89 2.08
N VAL A 316 -14.69 -5.43 1.71
CA VAL A 316 -13.88 -6.02 0.64
C VAL A 316 -13.35 -7.40 1.06
N LYS A 317 -12.90 -7.54 2.30
CA LYS A 317 -12.38 -8.82 2.84
C LYS A 317 -13.46 -9.86 3.14
N ALA A 318 -14.73 -9.46 3.24
CA ALA A 318 -15.86 -10.35 3.51
C ALA A 318 -16.54 -10.87 2.22
N GLY A 319 -16.30 -10.30 1.05
CA GLY A 319 -16.90 -10.65 -0.25
C GLY A 319 -15.99 -11.52 -1.09
#